data_9a7853b02f562aec23c3062425fa78e1
#
_entry.id   9a7853b02f562aec23c3062425fa78e1
#
_cell.length_a   1.000
_cell.length_b   1.000
_cell.length_c   1.000
_cell.angle_alpha   90.00
_cell.angle_beta   90.00
_cell.angle_gamma   90.00
#
_symmetry.space_group_name_H-M   'P 1'
#
loop_
_entity.id
_entity.type
_entity.pdbx_description
1 polymer ?
#
loop_
_entity_poly.entity_id
_entity_poly.type
_entity_poly.pdbx_seq_one_letter_code
_entity_poly.pdbx_strand_id
1 'polypeptide(L)'
;MRMKRGTKLLLAAGFAGVVAVACVMGGGISAPDARDTAAKMDQFISAYRGGRIGPEDPHRADSRLFAQAYQRVRYAYVRPTEDVDLMKSAEEGMRESFPDPTVASDSDLVEAAINGMMHSLDDYSVYMDRDAFQKLNQEINGAFGGLGIEIKKDPKGLAVISPIDGTPAMRAGVKSGDVLTHADGVSLAEMDLRDSVELLRGPPGSVITVTIAREGQADFDLPLTREVIRIQRVRYRIEDDGIAYLRITHFVRDTGSALRRAMSELKQQAGPNGLKGYVVDLRSNPGGLLDESIDVAGAFLRGGLVVSTRSRTDSQEFDADYADPSEGLPVVVLINKGSASASEIVAGAIKYRDRGLVIGERSYGKGSVQTTYEFSGGGGLKLTTALYYTPSGKSVDGGIEPTIAVLDDPETEEVDEALDKALSLVKDLSSGALTLAPSGVVQN
;
A
#
# COMPACT_ATOMS: atom_id res chain seq x y z
N MET A 1 20.80 23.64 48.59
CA MET A 1 21.28 23.04 47.32
C MET A 1 20.07 22.46 46.59
N ARG A 2 19.64 23.15 45.53
CA ARG A 2 18.31 22.94 44.90
C ARG A 2 18.40 21.83 43.85
N MET A 3 17.61 20.77 44.08
CA MET A 3 17.32 19.76 43.04
C MET A 3 16.23 20.28 42.11
N LYS A 4 16.51 20.37 40.80
CA LYS A 4 15.55 20.66 39.76
C LYS A 4 14.75 19.38 39.41
N ARG A 5 13.45 19.44 39.64
CA ARG A 5 12.49 18.41 39.16
C ARG A 5 12.35 18.52 37.65
N GLY A 6 12.71 17.47 36.93
CA GLY A 6 12.40 17.32 35.52
C GLY A 6 10.94 16.88 35.34
N THR A 7 10.17 17.69 34.65
CA THR A 7 8.80 17.44 34.25
C THR A 7 8.79 16.40 33.13
N LYS A 8 8.26 15.20 33.42
CA LYS A 8 7.94 14.24 32.37
C LYS A 8 6.66 14.69 31.68
N LEU A 9 6.78 15.10 30.42
CA LEU A 9 5.66 15.35 29.54
C LEU A 9 5.21 14.00 28.97
N LEU A 10 4.04 13.51 29.42
CA LEU A 10 3.33 12.42 28.76
C LEU A 10 2.70 12.98 27.48
N LEU A 11 3.26 12.64 26.33
CA LEU A 11 2.60 12.81 25.04
C LEU A 11 1.65 11.63 24.83
N ALA A 12 0.36 11.91 24.90
CA ALA A 12 -0.66 11.03 24.39
C ALA A 12 -0.51 10.93 22.87
N ALA A 13 -0.12 9.76 22.36
CA ALA A 13 -0.07 9.48 20.94
C ALA A 13 -1.49 9.31 20.41
N GLY A 14 -2.03 10.35 19.80
CA GLY A 14 -3.20 10.31 18.94
C GLY A 14 -2.78 9.81 17.54
N PHE A 15 -3.49 8.81 17.08
CA PHE A 15 -3.30 8.12 15.81
C PHE A 15 -3.44 9.03 14.60
N ALA A 16 -2.42 9.07 13.73
CA ALA A 16 -2.55 9.45 12.33
C ALA A 16 -1.60 8.55 11.52
N GLY A 17 -2.16 7.91 10.48
CA GLY A 17 -1.45 6.98 9.60
C GLY A 17 -0.20 7.57 9.00
N VAL A 18 0.69 6.68 8.56
CA VAL A 18 2.07 6.94 8.13
C VAL A 18 2.21 8.24 7.36
N VAL A 19 2.35 9.23 8.13
CA VAL A 19 3.01 10.46 7.86
C VAL A 19 4.37 10.23 8.50
N ALA A 20 5.42 10.16 7.70
CA ALA A 20 6.70 10.61 8.20
C ALA A 20 6.45 12.05 8.62
N VAL A 21 6.04 12.27 9.86
CA VAL A 21 5.97 13.59 10.44
C VAL A 21 7.41 14.00 10.71
N ALA A 22 8.10 14.43 9.66
CA ALA A 22 9.08 15.43 9.84
C ALA A 22 8.31 16.68 10.28
N CYS A 23 8.15 16.86 11.59
CA CYS A 23 7.99 18.18 12.14
C CYS A 23 9.28 18.94 11.80
N VAL A 24 9.40 19.44 10.59
CA VAL A 24 10.29 20.53 10.26
C VAL A 24 9.68 21.74 10.94
N MET A 25 10.11 21.97 12.16
CA MET A 25 9.96 23.24 12.82
C MET A 25 10.70 24.28 11.96
N GLY A 26 9.97 25.24 11.42
CA GLY A 26 10.55 26.50 11.00
C GLY A 26 10.94 26.62 9.54
N GLY A 27 10.03 26.52 8.66
CA GLY A 27 9.91 27.33 7.47
C GLY A 27 8.45 27.67 7.34
N GLY A 28 7.98 28.64 8.06
CA GLY A 28 6.64 29.14 7.87
C GLY A 28 6.47 29.44 6.39
N ILE A 29 5.63 28.65 5.72
CA ILE A 29 5.12 28.98 4.40
C ILE A 29 4.57 30.38 4.57
N SER A 30 5.21 31.38 4.00
CA SER A 30 4.79 32.75 4.21
C SER A 30 3.35 32.87 3.70
N ALA A 31 2.44 33.28 4.58
CA ALA A 31 1.04 33.47 4.24
C ALA A 31 0.79 34.31 2.95
N PRO A 32 1.71 35.21 2.53
CA PRO A 32 1.64 35.91 1.24
C PRO A 32 1.65 34.98 0.03
N ASP A 33 2.49 33.95 -0.02
CA ASP A 33 2.61 33.07 -1.19
C ASP A 33 1.35 32.24 -1.47
N ALA A 34 0.66 31.79 -0.42
CA ALA A 34 -0.61 31.06 -0.57
C ALA A 34 -1.74 31.96 -1.09
N ARG A 35 -1.79 33.19 -0.60
CA ARG A 35 -2.79 34.18 -1.06
C ARG A 35 -2.55 34.59 -2.51
N ASP A 36 -1.30 34.79 -2.89
CA ASP A 36 -0.91 35.16 -4.23
C ASP A 36 -1.23 34.02 -5.23
N THR A 37 -0.91 32.76 -4.86
CA THR A 37 -1.22 31.59 -5.66
C THR A 37 -2.73 31.39 -5.83
N ALA A 38 -3.53 31.55 -4.78
CA ALA A 38 -4.99 31.48 -4.86
C ALA A 38 -5.56 32.59 -5.75
N ALA A 39 -5.05 33.83 -5.61
CA ALA A 39 -5.48 34.94 -6.46
C ALA A 39 -5.14 34.74 -7.94
N LYS A 40 -4.01 34.15 -8.26
CA LYS A 40 -3.64 33.78 -9.63
C LYS A 40 -4.61 32.72 -10.21
N MET A 41 -4.99 31.72 -9.40
CA MET A 41 -5.96 30.71 -9.83
C MET A 41 -7.33 31.33 -10.07
N ASP A 42 -7.82 32.21 -9.17
CA ASP A 42 -9.07 32.94 -9.36
C ASP A 42 -9.06 33.76 -10.67
N GLN A 43 -7.98 34.48 -10.93
CA GLN A 43 -7.81 35.24 -12.18
C GLN A 43 -7.82 34.32 -13.40
N PHE A 44 -7.19 33.16 -13.30
CA PHE A 44 -7.11 32.21 -14.38
C PHE A 44 -8.49 31.60 -14.69
N ILE A 45 -9.24 31.13 -13.71
CA ILE A 45 -10.59 30.60 -13.88
C ILE A 45 -11.51 31.65 -14.51
N SER A 46 -11.43 32.90 -14.01
CA SER A 46 -12.23 33.99 -14.58
C SER A 46 -11.88 34.30 -16.04
N ALA A 47 -10.59 34.37 -16.36
CA ALA A 47 -10.14 34.58 -17.74
C ALA A 47 -10.58 33.43 -18.66
N TYR A 48 -10.51 32.20 -18.15
CA TYR A 48 -10.95 31.01 -18.89
C TYR A 48 -12.44 31.01 -19.20
N ARG A 49 -13.27 31.53 -18.29
CA ARG A 49 -14.73 31.75 -18.50
C ARG A 49 -15.08 33.03 -19.24
N GLY A 50 -14.15 33.86 -19.64
CA GLY A 50 -14.36 35.12 -20.33
C GLY A 50 -14.98 36.21 -19.46
N GLY A 51 -14.91 36.09 -18.12
CA GLY A 51 -15.47 37.02 -17.15
C GLY A 51 -14.43 37.89 -16.41
N ARG A 52 -14.93 38.83 -15.60
CA ARG A 52 -14.12 39.58 -14.64
C ARG A 52 -14.48 39.13 -13.23
N ILE A 53 -13.46 38.84 -12.40
CA ILE A 53 -13.67 38.53 -10.97
C ILE A 53 -13.98 39.79 -10.19
N GLY A 54 -15.05 39.73 -9.39
CA GLY A 54 -15.36 40.73 -8.36
C GLY A 54 -14.66 40.41 -7.03
N PRO A 55 -14.42 41.41 -6.14
CA PRO A 55 -13.69 41.22 -4.89
C PRO A 55 -14.39 40.37 -3.81
N GLU A 56 -15.65 40.00 -4.03
CA GLU A 56 -16.48 39.20 -3.08
C GLU A 56 -16.91 37.84 -3.63
N ASP A 57 -16.07 37.17 -4.39
CA ASP A 57 -16.41 35.91 -5.00
C ASP A 57 -16.44 34.77 -3.95
N PRO A 58 -17.52 33.95 -3.86
CA PRO A 58 -17.61 32.79 -2.98
C PRO A 58 -16.61 31.67 -3.31
N HIS A 59 -15.97 31.73 -4.47
CA HIS A 59 -15.03 30.70 -4.99
C HIS A 59 -13.64 30.69 -4.32
N ARG A 60 -13.37 31.59 -3.37
CA ARG A 60 -12.10 31.64 -2.62
C ARG A 60 -11.73 30.36 -1.86
N ALA A 61 -12.70 29.49 -1.58
CA ALA A 61 -12.43 28.21 -0.90
C ALA A 61 -11.70 27.23 -1.83
N ASP A 62 -12.14 27.15 -3.08
CA ASP A 62 -11.62 26.22 -4.07
C ASP A 62 -10.21 26.63 -4.53
N SER A 63 -10.00 27.92 -4.76
CA SER A 63 -8.66 28.45 -5.09
C SER A 63 -7.67 28.33 -3.94
N ARG A 64 -8.12 28.29 -2.69
CA ARG A 64 -7.27 27.98 -1.53
C ARG A 64 -6.84 26.51 -1.54
N LEU A 65 -7.71 25.59 -1.98
CA LEU A 65 -7.37 24.19 -2.15
C LEU A 65 -6.22 24.03 -3.15
N PHE A 66 -6.34 24.70 -4.32
CA PHE A 66 -5.26 24.73 -5.30
C PHE A 66 -3.95 25.26 -4.70
N ALA A 67 -4.01 26.38 -3.99
CA ALA A 67 -2.85 26.99 -3.38
C ALA A 67 -2.19 26.06 -2.35
N GLN A 68 -2.96 25.32 -1.57
CA GLN A 68 -2.44 24.31 -0.65
C GLN A 68 -1.73 23.17 -1.39
N ALA A 69 -2.37 22.63 -2.44
CA ALA A 69 -1.80 21.58 -3.28
C ALA A 69 -0.48 22.04 -3.94
N TYR A 70 -0.51 23.21 -4.58
CA TYR A 70 0.65 23.83 -5.22
C TYR A 70 1.83 23.98 -4.27
N GLN A 71 1.58 24.52 -3.08
CA GLN A 71 2.64 24.67 -2.07
C GLN A 71 3.20 23.34 -1.61
N ARG A 72 2.35 22.31 -1.40
CA ARG A 72 2.82 20.98 -1.05
C ARG A 72 3.73 20.41 -2.13
N VAL A 73 3.34 20.52 -3.40
CA VAL A 73 4.17 20.09 -4.53
C VAL A 73 5.51 20.84 -4.52
N ARG A 74 5.48 22.16 -4.46
CA ARG A 74 6.66 22.99 -4.53
C ARG A 74 7.68 22.69 -3.43
N TYR A 75 7.24 22.44 -2.21
CA TYR A 75 8.14 22.23 -1.05
C TYR A 75 8.47 20.79 -0.77
N ALA A 76 7.56 19.84 -1.07
CA ALA A 76 7.70 18.46 -0.64
C ALA A 76 7.94 17.45 -1.78
N TYR A 77 7.72 17.80 -3.03
CA TYR A 77 8.02 16.90 -4.14
C TYR A 77 9.52 16.55 -4.19
N VAL A 78 9.82 15.30 -4.47
CA VAL A 78 11.19 14.75 -4.40
C VAL A 78 12.18 15.42 -5.35
N ARG A 79 11.71 15.98 -6.46
CA ARG A 79 12.52 16.71 -7.45
C ARG A 79 12.20 18.20 -7.41
N PRO A 80 13.15 19.08 -7.74
CA PRO A 80 12.88 20.50 -7.94
C PRO A 80 11.82 20.68 -9.04
N THR A 81 10.90 21.63 -8.84
CA THR A 81 9.87 22.02 -9.80
C THR A 81 9.90 23.51 -10.02
N GLU A 82 9.68 23.94 -11.27
CA GLU A 82 9.59 25.37 -11.59
C GLU A 82 8.14 25.83 -11.53
N ASP A 83 7.92 27.04 -10.99
CA ASP A 83 6.58 27.61 -10.81
C ASP A 83 5.81 27.74 -12.12
N VAL A 84 6.51 28.09 -13.20
CA VAL A 84 5.93 28.26 -14.53
C VAL A 84 5.41 26.93 -15.08
N ASP A 85 6.15 25.86 -14.87
CA ASP A 85 5.77 24.53 -15.36
C ASP A 85 4.55 23.98 -14.59
N LEU A 86 4.52 24.14 -13.27
CA LEU A 86 3.39 23.71 -12.45
C LEU A 86 2.10 24.46 -12.80
N MET A 87 2.18 25.78 -12.98
CA MET A 87 1.01 26.58 -13.35
C MET A 87 0.52 26.25 -14.77
N LYS A 88 1.45 26.03 -15.70
CA LYS A 88 1.13 25.62 -17.07
C LYS A 88 0.42 24.27 -17.10
N SER A 89 0.93 23.28 -16.38
CA SER A 89 0.32 21.94 -16.30
C SER A 89 -1.05 21.99 -15.63
N ALA A 90 -1.24 22.84 -14.63
CA ALA A 90 -2.56 23.08 -14.04
C ALA A 90 -3.55 23.67 -15.06
N GLU A 91 -3.10 24.63 -15.85
CA GLU A 91 -3.91 25.25 -16.92
C GLU A 91 -4.28 24.24 -18.01
N GLU A 92 -3.31 23.43 -18.45
CA GLU A 92 -3.52 22.37 -19.43
C GLU A 92 -4.52 21.34 -18.92
N GLY A 93 -4.41 20.88 -17.68
CA GLY A 93 -5.34 19.93 -17.06
C GLY A 93 -6.78 20.42 -17.01
N MET A 94 -7.00 21.71 -16.72
CA MET A 94 -8.34 22.31 -16.81
C MET A 94 -8.89 22.32 -18.24
N ARG A 95 -8.07 22.71 -19.22
CA ARG A 95 -8.48 22.79 -20.62
C ARG A 95 -8.77 21.43 -21.24
N GLU A 96 -8.02 20.43 -20.87
CA GLU A 96 -8.21 19.05 -21.33
C GLU A 96 -9.47 18.42 -20.73
N SER A 97 -9.71 18.63 -19.43
CA SER A 97 -10.87 18.07 -18.73
C SER A 97 -12.17 18.77 -19.08
N PHE A 98 -12.12 20.09 -19.27
CA PHE A 98 -13.29 20.93 -19.55
C PHE A 98 -13.01 21.90 -20.72
N PRO A 99 -13.05 21.44 -21.98
CA PRO A 99 -12.85 22.32 -23.15
C PRO A 99 -13.85 23.47 -23.21
N ASP A 100 -15.08 23.27 -22.68
CA ASP A 100 -16.07 24.31 -22.42
C ASP A 100 -16.16 24.58 -20.93
N PRO A 101 -15.54 25.66 -20.41
CA PRO A 101 -15.54 25.96 -18.99
C PRO A 101 -16.90 26.33 -18.40
N THR A 102 -17.93 26.54 -19.23
CA THR A 102 -19.25 26.94 -18.76
C THR A 102 -20.06 25.78 -18.20
N VAL A 103 -19.67 24.52 -18.51
CA VAL A 103 -20.35 23.31 -18.03
C VAL A 103 -19.80 22.80 -16.70
N ALA A 104 -18.66 23.32 -16.23
CA ALA A 104 -18.00 22.91 -15.02
C ALA A 104 -18.23 23.90 -13.86
N SER A 105 -18.33 23.41 -12.64
CA SER A 105 -18.23 24.26 -11.45
C SER A 105 -16.80 24.76 -11.25
N ASP A 106 -16.59 25.72 -10.35
CA ASP A 106 -15.23 26.17 -10.02
C ASP A 106 -14.45 25.10 -9.28
N SER A 107 -15.14 24.29 -8.47
CA SER A 107 -14.54 23.11 -7.84
C SER A 107 -14.02 22.12 -8.88
N ASP A 108 -14.79 21.79 -9.89
CA ASP A 108 -14.37 20.89 -10.97
C ASP A 108 -13.14 21.42 -11.71
N LEU A 109 -13.10 22.73 -11.97
CA LEU A 109 -11.96 23.37 -12.63
C LEU A 109 -10.71 23.35 -11.74
N VAL A 110 -10.85 23.59 -10.44
CA VAL A 110 -9.75 23.54 -9.48
C VAL A 110 -9.22 22.11 -9.34
N GLU A 111 -10.09 21.11 -9.25
CA GLU A 111 -9.69 19.70 -9.20
C GLU A 111 -8.97 19.27 -10.47
N ALA A 112 -9.48 19.67 -11.64
CA ALA A 112 -8.80 19.42 -12.91
C ALA A 112 -7.42 20.09 -13.00
N ALA A 113 -7.29 21.33 -12.46
CA ALA A 113 -6.01 22.02 -12.37
C ALA A 113 -5.02 21.28 -11.47
N ILE A 114 -5.46 20.83 -10.29
CA ILE A 114 -4.62 20.05 -9.38
C ILE A 114 -4.21 18.74 -10.04
N ASN A 115 -5.14 18.02 -10.67
CA ASN A 115 -4.83 16.77 -11.35
C ASN A 115 -3.84 16.96 -12.51
N GLY A 116 -4.00 18.01 -13.33
CA GLY A 116 -3.04 18.35 -14.40
C GLY A 116 -1.63 18.60 -13.84
N MET A 117 -1.54 19.37 -12.76
CA MET A 117 -0.28 19.58 -12.05
C MET A 117 0.30 18.26 -11.50
N MET A 118 -0.50 17.39 -10.89
CA MET A 118 -0.02 16.14 -10.31
C MET A 118 0.47 15.16 -11.40
N HIS A 119 -0.25 15.02 -12.50
CA HIS A 119 0.15 14.16 -13.62
C HIS A 119 1.46 14.59 -14.27
N SER A 120 1.80 15.88 -14.21
CA SER A 120 3.08 16.37 -14.75
C SER A 120 4.31 16.00 -13.89
N LEU A 121 4.11 15.51 -12.68
CA LEU A 121 5.18 15.16 -11.74
C LEU A 121 5.69 13.73 -11.95
N ASP A 122 4.81 12.76 -11.77
CA ASP A 122 5.07 11.32 -11.93
C ASP A 122 3.76 10.51 -11.88
N ASP A 123 3.84 9.20 -12.18
CA ASP A 123 2.69 8.28 -12.23
C ASP A 123 2.09 7.95 -10.86
N TYR A 124 2.72 8.37 -9.75
CA TYR A 124 2.32 8.00 -8.39
C TYR A 124 1.75 9.16 -7.58
N SER A 125 2.01 10.38 -8.03
CA SER A 125 1.49 11.60 -7.41
C SER A 125 0.07 11.86 -7.89
N VAL A 126 -0.89 11.99 -6.96
CA VAL A 126 -2.32 12.11 -7.30
C VAL A 126 -3.05 12.98 -6.29
N TYR A 127 -4.01 13.76 -6.77
CA TYR A 127 -5.04 14.36 -5.93
C TYR A 127 -6.16 13.35 -5.69
N MET A 128 -6.70 13.35 -4.49
CA MET A 128 -7.83 12.53 -4.07
C MET A 128 -8.91 13.45 -3.51
N ASP A 129 -10.11 13.36 -4.04
CA ASP A 129 -11.28 13.94 -3.41
C ASP A 129 -11.55 13.30 -2.04
N ARG A 130 -12.60 13.74 -1.37
CA ARG A 130 -12.93 13.23 -0.02
C ARG A 130 -13.18 11.72 -0.02
N ASP A 131 -13.89 11.21 -1.02
CA ASP A 131 -14.29 9.80 -1.07
C ASP A 131 -13.09 8.90 -1.40
N ALA A 132 -12.27 9.29 -2.36
CA ALA A 132 -11.02 8.58 -2.69
C ALA A 132 -10.04 8.58 -1.51
N PHE A 133 -9.94 9.70 -0.77
CA PHE A 133 -9.09 9.79 0.42
C PHE A 133 -9.60 8.89 1.56
N GLN A 134 -10.92 8.83 1.77
CA GLN A 134 -11.51 7.92 2.76
C GLN A 134 -11.29 6.45 2.38
N LYS A 135 -11.42 6.10 1.09
CA LYS A 135 -11.12 4.75 0.58
C LYS A 135 -9.66 4.38 0.86
N LEU A 136 -8.71 5.27 0.53
CA LEU A 136 -7.30 5.05 0.84
C LEU A 136 -7.05 4.80 2.34
N ASN A 137 -7.68 5.58 3.21
CA ASN A 137 -7.56 5.41 4.66
C ASN A 137 -8.14 4.07 5.14
N GLN A 138 -9.22 3.59 4.54
CA GLN A 138 -9.77 2.27 4.82
C GLN A 138 -8.81 1.16 4.38
N GLU A 139 -8.23 1.26 3.19
CA GLU A 139 -7.25 0.31 2.67
C GLU A 139 -5.98 0.25 3.54
N ILE A 140 -5.44 1.40 3.95
CA ILE A 140 -4.30 1.51 4.87
C ILE A 140 -4.59 0.81 6.21
N ASN A 141 -5.82 0.90 6.70
CA ASN A 141 -6.24 0.22 7.91
C ASN A 141 -6.50 -1.29 7.70
N GLY A 142 -6.31 -1.79 6.48
CA GLY A 142 -6.56 -3.19 6.13
C GLY A 142 -8.02 -3.58 6.26
N ALA A 143 -8.92 -2.63 6.03
CA ALA A 143 -10.34 -2.80 6.12
C ALA A 143 -11.02 -2.14 4.92
N PHE A 144 -12.06 -2.76 4.38
CA PHE A 144 -12.87 -2.19 3.31
C PHE A 144 -14.35 -2.51 3.53
N GLY A 145 -15.21 -1.65 3.05
CA GLY A 145 -16.64 -1.95 3.05
C GLY A 145 -16.98 -2.95 1.95
N GLY A 146 -17.56 -4.08 2.31
CA GLY A 146 -17.87 -5.14 1.35
C GLY A 146 -18.65 -6.30 1.96
N LEU A 147 -18.68 -7.42 1.24
CA LEU A 147 -19.48 -8.59 1.57
C LEU A 147 -18.68 -9.69 2.28
N GLY A 148 -17.34 -9.67 2.15
CA GLY A 148 -16.47 -10.69 2.72
C GLY A 148 -16.50 -12.01 1.95
N ILE A 149 -16.22 -11.95 0.65
CA ILE A 149 -16.18 -13.09 -0.25
C ILE A 149 -14.84 -13.13 -0.97
N GLU A 150 -14.18 -14.26 -0.98
CA GLU A 150 -13.05 -14.54 -1.86
C GLU A 150 -13.61 -15.05 -3.20
N ILE A 151 -13.25 -14.37 -4.30
CA ILE A 151 -13.84 -14.59 -5.62
C ILE A 151 -12.78 -14.73 -6.70
N LYS A 152 -13.16 -15.37 -7.80
CA LYS A 152 -12.39 -15.40 -9.04
C LYS A 152 -13.32 -15.14 -10.22
N LYS A 153 -12.75 -14.75 -11.36
CA LYS A 153 -13.54 -14.57 -12.59
C LYS A 153 -14.11 -15.90 -13.06
N ASP A 154 -15.33 -15.86 -13.51
CA ASP A 154 -16.09 -16.98 -14.12
C ASP A 154 -16.81 -16.47 -15.38
N PRO A 155 -17.02 -17.29 -16.41
CA PRO A 155 -17.73 -16.87 -17.62
C PRO A 155 -19.12 -16.32 -17.37
N LYS A 156 -19.80 -16.74 -16.29
CA LYS A 156 -21.13 -16.25 -15.90
C LYS A 156 -21.11 -15.07 -14.93
N GLY A 157 -19.92 -14.66 -14.45
CA GLY A 157 -19.78 -13.58 -13.46
C GLY A 157 -18.57 -13.76 -12.55
N LEU A 158 -18.81 -13.98 -11.25
CA LEU A 158 -17.77 -14.20 -10.25
C LEU A 158 -18.03 -15.49 -9.47
N ALA A 159 -17.16 -16.47 -9.59
CA ALA A 159 -17.23 -17.67 -8.78
C ALA A 159 -16.74 -17.40 -7.36
N VAL A 160 -17.50 -17.81 -6.37
CA VAL A 160 -17.15 -17.78 -4.95
C VAL A 160 -16.16 -18.90 -4.66
N ILE A 161 -14.94 -18.54 -4.32
CA ILE A 161 -13.93 -19.48 -3.79
C ILE A 161 -14.34 -19.86 -2.37
N SER A 162 -14.53 -18.86 -1.50
CA SER A 162 -14.99 -19.04 -0.13
C SER A 162 -15.60 -17.75 0.42
N PRO A 163 -16.70 -17.80 1.17
CA PRO A 163 -17.07 -16.71 2.05
C PRO A 163 -16.11 -16.66 3.25
N ILE A 164 -15.77 -15.45 3.71
CA ILE A 164 -14.88 -15.23 4.86
C ILE A 164 -15.68 -15.37 6.15
N ASP A 165 -15.13 -16.06 7.15
CA ASP A 165 -15.77 -16.28 8.44
C ASP A 165 -16.21 -14.97 9.12
N GLY A 166 -17.42 -14.97 9.69
CA GLY A 166 -17.96 -13.83 10.41
C GLY A 166 -18.41 -12.64 9.56
N THR A 167 -18.41 -12.77 8.22
CA THR A 167 -18.79 -11.71 7.29
C THR A 167 -20.27 -11.77 6.86
N PRO A 168 -20.80 -10.69 6.26
CA PRO A 168 -22.18 -10.68 5.76
C PRO A 168 -22.52 -11.84 4.84
N ALA A 169 -21.64 -12.15 3.88
CA ALA A 169 -21.88 -13.23 2.93
C ALA A 169 -21.98 -14.59 3.61
N MET A 170 -21.08 -14.88 4.57
CA MET A 170 -21.11 -16.12 5.34
C MET A 170 -22.41 -16.25 6.14
N ARG A 171 -22.82 -15.18 6.85
CA ARG A 171 -24.06 -15.18 7.64
C ARG A 171 -25.32 -15.30 6.79
N ALA A 172 -25.30 -14.79 5.58
CA ALA A 172 -26.42 -14.88 4.65
C ALA A 172 -26.46 -16.23 3.88
N GLY A 173 -25.49 -17.12 4.09
CA GLY A 173 -25.49 -18.47 3.51
C GLY A 173 -24.94 -18.54 2.10
N VAL A 174 -24.09 -17.60 1.68
CA VAL A 174 -23.24 -17.73 0.49
C VAL A 174 -22.29 -18.92 0.68
N LYS A 175 -22.09 -19.72 -0.35
CA LYS A 175 -21.29 -20.95 -0.30
C LYS A 175 -20.16 -20.93 -1.32
N SER A 176 -19.11 -21.69 -1.03
CA SER A 176 -18.10 -22.03 -2.03
C SER A 176 -18.74 -22.74 -3.24
N GLY A 177 -18.37 -22.34 -4.44
CA GLY A 177 -18.94 -22.81 -5.70
C GLY A 177 -20.16 -22.03 -6.19
N ASP A 178 -20.74 -21.11 -5.41
CA ASP A 178 -21.75 -20.18 -5.91
C ASP A 178 -21.14 -19.29 -7.00
N VAL A 179 -21.96 -18.83 -7.95
CA VAL A 179 -21.57 -17.84 -8.95
C VAL A 179 -22.44 -16.60 -8.79
N LEU A 180 -21.83 -15.46 -8.51
CA LEU A 180 -22.49 -14.16 -8.51
C LEU A 180 -22.66 -13.72 -9.97
N THR A 181 -23.88 -13.71 -10.47
CA THR A 181 -24.17 -13.36 -11.87
C THR A 181 -24.50 -11.89 -12.05
N HIS A 182 -25.17 -11.27 -11.07
CA HIS A 182 -25.53 -9.85 -11.08
C HIS A 182 -25.30 -9.20 -9.70
N ALA A 183 -25.11 -7.89 -9.72
CA ALA A 183 -25.05 -7.03 -8.54
C ALA A 183 -25.91 -5.80 -8.79
N ASP A 184 -26.96 -5.58 -7.98
CA ASP A 184 -28.00 -4.56 -8.16
C ASP A 184 -28.58 -4.54 -9.61
N GLY A 185 -28.77 -5.75 -10.19
CA GLY A 185 -29.27 -5.92 -11.54
C GLY A 185 -28.25 -5.73 -12.67
N VAL A 186 -27.02 -5.33 -12.35
CA VAL A 186 -25.91 -5.19 -13.32
C VAL A 186 -25.24 -6.54 -13.52
N SER A 187 -25.13 -6.99 -14.79
CA SER A 187 -24.45 -8.27 -15.12
C SER A 187 -22.95 -8.21 -14.85
N LEU A 188 -22.43 -9.24 -14.18
CA LEU A 188 -21.00 -9.40 -13.88
C LEU A 188 -20.25 -10.23 -14.92
N ALA A 189 -20.95 -10.83 -15.91
CA ALA A 189 -20.35 -11.75 -16.88
C ALA A 189 -19.32 -11.07 -17.79
N GLU A 190 -19.68 -9.92 -18.36
CA GLU A 190 -18.85 -9.14 -19.30
C GLU A 190 -17.89 -8.16 -18.61
N MET A 191 -18.07 -7.92 -17.31
CA MET A 191 -17.29 -6.98 -16.51
C MET A 191 -15.95 -7.62 -16.12
N ASP A 192 -14.85 -6.85 -16.13
CA ASP A 192 -13.60 -7.38 -15.62
C ASP A 192 -13.65 -7.62 -14.09
N LEU A 193 -12.66 -8.35 -13.56
CA LEU A 193 -12.64 -8.70 -12.14
C LEU A 193 -12.55 -7.46 -11.24
N ARG A 194 -11.79 -6.46 -11.66
CA ARG A 194 -11.56 -5.24 -10.87
C ARG A 194 -12.83 -4.42 -10.75
N ASP A 195 -13.50 -4.16 -11.87
CA ASP A 195 -14.74 -3.39 -11.90
C ASP A 195 -15.86 -4.12 -11.16
N SER A 196 -15.92 -5.44 -11.29
CA SER A 196 -16.86 -6.28 -10.53
C SER A 196 -16.62 -6.18 -9.02
N VAL A 197 -15.36 -6.17 -8.57
CA VAL A 197 -14.99 -6.01 -7.16
C VAL A 197 -15.39 -4.61 -6.66
N GLU A 198 -15.15 -3.56 -7.44
CA GLU A 198 -15.54 -2.19 -7.07
C GLU A 198 -17.06 -2.07 -6.92
N LEU A 199 -17.85 -2.70 -7.78
CA LEU A 199 -19.31 -2.73 -7.66
C LEU A 199 -19.79 -3.45 -6.40
N LEU A 200 -19.13 -4.56 -6.01
CA LEU A 200 -19.46 -5.30 -4.79
C LEU A 200 -19.03 -4.56 -3.52
N ARG A 201 -18.00 -3.71 -3.59
CA ARG A 201 -17.57 -2.82 -2.49
C ARG A 201 -18.55 -1.66 -2.32
N GLY A 202 -18.43 -0.96 -1.20
CA GLY A 202 -19.21 0.24 -0.93
C GLY A 202 -19.20 0.60 0.56
N PRO A 203 -19.85 1.70 0.94
CA PRO A 203 -19.88 2.15 2.33
C PRO A 203 -20.47 1.07 3.26
N PRO A 204 -19.83 0.81 4.44
CA PRO A 204 -20.43 -0.05 5.45
C PRO A 204 -21.83 0.42 5.83
N GLY A 205 -22.78 -0.51 5.96
CA GLY A 205 -24.19 -0.24 6.21
C GLY A 205 -25.05 -0.09 4.93
N SER A 206 -24.44 0.10 3.75
CA SER A 206 -25.19 0.09 2.50
C SER A 206 -25.59 -1.33 2.10
N VAL A 207 -26.74 -1.48 1.45
CA VAL A 207 -27.26 -2.76 0.95
C VAL A 207 -26.94 -2.92 -0.52
N ILE A 208 -26.60 -4.13 -0.95
CA ILE A 208 -26.49 -4.54 -2.34
C ILE A 208 -27.26 -5.85 -2.51
N THR A 209 -27.95 -6.01 -3.62
CA THR A 209 -28.60 -7.27 -3.98
C THR A 209 -27.74 -8.03 -4.98
N VAL A 210 -27.31 -9.25 -4.64
CA VAL A 210 -26.55 -10.12 -5.54
C VAL A 210 -27.44 -11.25 -6.02
N THR A 211 -27.40 -11.54 -7.33
CA THR A 211 -28.07 -12.73 -7.90
C THR A 211 -27.07 -13.87 -7.90
N ILE A 212 -27.45 -14.98 -7.27
CA ILE A 212 -26.61 -16.18 -7.07
C ILE A 212 -27.13 -17.31 -7.95
N ALA A 213 -26.27 -17.83 -8.82
CA ALA A 213 -26.45 -19.13 -9.47
C ALA A 213 -25.76 -20.19 -8.61
N ARG A 214 -26.53 -21.16 -8.14
CA ARG A 214 -26.07 -22.30 -7.31
C ARG A 214 -26.44 -23.61 -7.97
N GLU A 215 -25.52 -24.54 -8.02
CA GLU A 215 -25.77 -25.87 -8.62
C GLU A 215 -26.99 -26.54 -7.97
N GLY A 216 -27.88 -27.05 -8.82
CA GLY A 216 -29.10 -27.75 -8.40
C GLY A 216 -30.26 -26.86 -7.92
N GLN A 217 -30.13 -25.52 -8.05
CA GLN A 217 -31.16 -24.56 -7.66
C GLN A 217 -31.43 -23.55 -8.80
N ALA A 218 -32.60 -22.93 -8.79
CA ALA A 218 -32.86 -21.75 -9.61
C ALA A 218 -32.06 -20.56 -9.06
N ASP A 219 -31.70 -19.67 -9.96
CA ASP A 219 -31.03 -18.42 -9.55
C ASP A 219 -31.94 -17.64 -8.59
N PHE A 220 -31.32 -17.04 -7.57
CA PHE A 220 -32.03 -16.29 -6.54
C PHE A 220 -31.30 -15.01 -6.13
N ASP A 221 -32.08 -14.01 -5.76
CA ASP A 221 -31.57 -12.74 -5.27
C ASP A 221 -31.34 -12.80 -3.75
N LEU A 222 -30.19 -12.27 -3.32
CA LEU A 222 -29.78 -12.23 -1.94
C LEU A 222 -29.38 -10.79 -1.57
N PRO A 223 -30.17 -10.07 -0.76
CA PRO A 223 -29.76 -8.77 -0.25
C PRO A 223 -28.71 -8.93 0.84
N LEU A 224 -27.60 -8.22 0.70
CA LEU A 224 -26.46 -8.24 1.61
C LEU A 224 -26.15 -6.83 2.09
N THR A 225 -26.01 -6.65 3.39
CA THR A 225 -25.53 -5.38 3.97
C THR A 225 -24.01 -5.40 3.98
N ARG A 226 -23.38 -4.41 3.35
CA ARG A 226 -21.93 -4.26 3.39
C ARG A 226 -21.46 -3.94 4.80
N GLU A 227 -20.38 -4.57 5.22
CA GLU A 227 -19.73 -4.32 6.50
C GLU A 227 -18.24 -4.06 6.31
N VAL A 228 -17.58 -3.61 7.37
CA VAL A 228 -16.12 -3.48 7.40
C VAL A 228 -15.51 -4.89 7.40
N ILE A 229 -14.95 -5.29 6.26
CA ILE A 229 -14.23 -6.56 6.10
C ILE A 229 -12.76 -6.33 6.43
N ARG A 230 -12.21 -7.11 7.34
CA ARG A 230 -10.79 -7.06 7.68
C ARG A 230 -10.02 -8.11 6.89
N ILE A 231 -9.02 -7.68 6.13
CA ILE A 231 -8.15 -8.58 5.37
C ILE A 231 -7.24 -9.36 6.32
N GLN A 232 -7.15 -10.67 6.14
CA GLN A 232 -6.12 -11.47 6.79
C GLN A 232 -4.77 -11.19 6.12
N ARG A 233 -3.96 -10.36 6.74
CA ARG A 233 -2.69 -9.80 6.20
C ARG A 233 -1.58 -10.83 6.15
N VAL A 234 -1.56 -11.74 7.13
CA VAL A 234 -0.57 -12.79 7.29
C VAL A 234 -1.29 -14.12 7.34
N ARG A 235 -1.01 -14.98 6.37
CA ARG A 235 -1.42 -16.40 6.38
C ARG A 235 -0.20 -17.23 6.76
N TYR A 236 -0.37 -18.27 7.55
CA TYR A 236 0.77 -19.06 8.04
C TYR A 236 0.36 -20.51 8.28
N ARG A 237 1.36 -21.38 8.15
CA ARG A 237 1.27 -22.80 8.43
C ARG A 237 2.67 -23.39 8.71
N ILE A 238 2.71 -24.58 9.26
CA ILE A 238 3.94 -25.38 9.31
C ILE A 238 3.91 -26.28 8.09
N GLU A 239 4.98 -26.22 7.30
CA GLU A 239 5.26 -27.15 6.22
C GLU A 239 5.99 -28.38 6.74
N ASP A 240 6.17 -29.38 5.88
CA ASP A 240 6.97 -30.56 6.20
C ASP A 240 8.34 -30.18 6.76
N ASP A 241 8.94 -31.07 7.56
CA ASP A 241 10.22 -30.86 8.24
C ASP A 241 10.22 -29.73 9.29
N GLY A 242 9.07 -29.16 9.67
CA GLY A 242 8.96 -28.12 10.71
C GLY A 242 9.38 -26.74 10.22
N ILE A 243 9.20 -26.42 8.97
CA ILE A 243 9.48 -25.11 8.38
C ILE A 243 8.24 -24.23 8.48
N ALA A 244 8.40 -23.03 9.00
CA ALA A 244 7.31 -22.04 9.07
C ALA A 244 7.13 -21.33 7.73
N TYR A 245 5.96 -21.44 7.13
CA TYR A 245 5.55 -20.63 5.96
C TYR A 245 4.71 -19.45 6.40
N LEU A 246 5.10 -18.26 5.95
CA LEU A 246 4.51 -16.97 6.29
C LEU A 246 4.20 -16.20 5.00
N ARG A 247 2.93 -16.11 4.61
CA ARG A 247 2.48 -15.34 3.45
C ARG A 247 2.00 -13.97 3.89
N ILE A 248 2.64 -12.89 3.41
CA ILE A 248 2.21 -11.52 3.64
C ILE A 248 1.61 -10.99 2.34
N THR A 249 0.34 -10.62 2.35
CA THR A 249 -0.36 -10.17 1.13
C THR A 249 -0.29 -8.67 0.91
N HIS A 250 -0.28 -7.88 2.00
CA HIS A 250 -0.20 -6.42 1.98
C HIS A 250 0.42 -5.91 3.29
N PHE A 251 1.09 -4.77 3.23
CA PHE A 251 1.60 -4.06 4.40
C PHE A 251 0.59 -3.00 4.84
N VAL A 252 -0.43 -3.40 5.56
CA VAL A 252 -1.43 -2.52 6.17
C VAL A 252 -1.20 -2.44 7.67
N ARG A 253 -1.88 -1.54 8.37
CA ARG A 253 -1.75 -1.36 9.83
C ARG A 253 -1.79 -2.70 10.59
N ASP A 254 -0.92 -2.87 11.57
CA ASP A 254 -0.73 -4.06 12.41
C ASP A 254 -0.22 -5.34 11.69
N THR A 255 0.34 -5.23 10.47
CA THR A 255 0.92 -6.38 9.76
C THR A 255 2.11 -6.96 10.51
N GLY A 256 3.02 -6.13 11.02
CA GLY A 256 4.16 -6.58 11.83
C GLY A 256 3.73 -7.26 13.12
N SER A 257 2.72 -6.73 13.81
CA SER A 257 2.15 -7.36 15.00
C SER A 257 1.47 -8.69 14.69
N ALA A 258 0.76 -8.79 13.56
CA ALA A 258 0.16 -10.05 13.11
C ALA A 258 1.23 -11.11 12.78
N LEU A 259 2.31 -10.69 12.13
CA LEU A 259 3.45 -11.58 11.85
C LEU A 259 4.06 -12.12 13.14
N ARG A 260 4.38 -11.28 14.12
CA ARG A 260 4.94 -11.71 15.41
C ARG A 260 4.03 -12.69 16.15
N ARG A 261 2.71 -12.46 16.12
CA ARG A 261 1.73 -13.43 16.68
C ARG A 261 1.78 -14.76 15.93
N ALA A 262 1.77 -14.74 14.59
CA ALA A 262 1.86 -15.94 13.77
C ALA A 262 3.16 -16.74 14.07
N MET A 263 4.29 -16.06 14.17
CA MET A 263 5.56 -16.70 14.55
C MET A 263 5.51 -17.35 15.93
N SER A 264 4.88 -16.68 16.92
CA SER A 264 4.71 -17.24 18.26
C SER A 264 3.83 -18.48 18.25
N GLU A 265 2.71 -18.46 17.52
CA GLU A 265 1.80 -19.60 17.39
C GLU A 265 2.45 -20.78 16.67
N LEU A 266 3.19 -20.52 15.59
CA LEU A 266 3.94 -21.56 14.89
C LEU A 266 5.01 -22.21 15.76
N LYS A 267 5.71 -21.44 16.60
CA LYS A 267 6.66 -21.99 17.59
C LYS A 267 5.96 -22.90 18.60
N GLN A 268 4.79 -22.52 19.09
CA GLN A 268 4.00 -23.36 20.00
C GLN A 268 3.53 -24.64 19.30
N GLN A 269 3.07 -24.57 18.06
CA GLN A 269 2.63 -25.72 17.27
C GLN A 269 3.78 -26.69 16.95
N ALA A 270 4.99 -26.18 16.69
CA ALA A 270 6.17 -27.00 16.44
C ALA A 270 6.61 -27.83 17.66
N GLY A 271 6.21 -27.41 18.86
CA GLY A 271 6.47 -28.13 20.11
C GLY A 271 7.95 -28.35 20.41
N PRO A 272 8.32 -29.49 21.04
CA PRO A 272 9.72 -29.75 21.47
C PRO A 272 10.72 -29.83 20.33
N ASN A 273 10.29 -30.16 19.12
CA ASN A 273 11.18 -30.27 17.95
C ASN A 273 11.60 -28.88 17.43
N GLY A 274 10.88 -27.83 17.79
CA GLY A 274 11.12 -26.46 17.34
C GLY A 274 10.95 -26.27 15.84
N LEU A 275 11.00 -25.01 15.39
CA LEU A 275 11.03 -24.66 13.98
C LEU A 275 12.46 -24.83 13.43
N LYS A 276 12.57 -25.16 12.15
CA LYS A 276 13.85 -25.28 11.43
C LYS A 276 14.22 -24.00 10.67
N GLY A 277 13.26 -23.16 10.37
CA GLY A 277 13.44 -21.90 9.66
C GLY A 277 12.13 -21.35 9.13
N TYR A 278 12.23 -20.33 8.33
CA TYR A 278 11.11 -19.54 7.81
C TYR A 278 11.18 -19.38 6.31
N VAL A 279 10.04 -19.56 5.64
CA VAL A 279 9.78 -19.06 4.29
C VAL A 279 8.85 -17.88 4.41
N VAL A 280 9.28 -16.71 3.93
CA VAL A 280 8.48 -15.46 3.90
C VAL A 280 8.06 -15.19 2.47
N ASP A 281 6.79 -15.42 2.15
CA ASP A 281 6.27 -15.24 0.80
C ASP A 281 5.68 -13.84 0.61
N LEU A 282 6.36 -13.04 -0.22
CA LEU A 282 6.00 -11.68 -0.63
C LEU A 282 5.59 -11.60 -2.11
N ARG A 283 5.43 -12.74 -2.80
CA ARG A 283 5.03 -12.76 -4.22
C ARG A 283 3.68 -12.06 -4.40
N SER A 284 3.56 -11.23 -5.45
CA SER A 284 2.35 -10.44 -5.76
C SER A 284 1.84 -9.56 -4.61
N ASN A 285 2.74 -9.14 -3.72
CA ASN A 285 2.46 -8.17 -2.67
C ASN A 285 2.91 -6.77 -3.13
N PRO A 286 1.98 -5.85 -3.44
CA PRO A 286 2.31 -4.53 -4.01
C PRO A 286 2.96 -3.58 -3.00
N GLY A 287 3.13 -4.02 -1.75
CA GLY A 287 3.68 -3.22 -0.67
C GLY A 287 2.63 -2.67 0.28
N GLY A 288 2.79 -1.44 0.71
CA GLY A 288 1.94 -0.71 1.64
C GLY A 288 2.74 0.19 2.58
N LEU A 289 2.43 0.16 3.87
CA LEU A 289 3.01 1.05 4.87
C LEU A 289 4.49 0.80 5.13
N LEU A 290 5.29 1.86 5.13
CA LEU A 290 6.72 1.83 5.42
C LEU A 290 7.01 1.25 6.81
N ASP A 291 6.34 1.76 7.86
CA ASP A 291 6.57 1.35 9.24
C ASP A 291 6.30 -0.16 9.42
N GLU A 292 5.27 -0.68 8.75
CA GLU A 292 4.95 -2.11 8.79
C GLU A 292 6.02 -2.96 8.09
N SER A 293 6.67 -2.44 7.04
CA SER A 293 7.81 -3.14 6.40
C SER A 293 9.04 -3.18 7.30
N ILE A 294 9.29 -2.10 8.07
CA ILE A 294 10.36 -2.04 9.06
C ILE A 294 10.08 -3.04 10.18
N ASP A 295 8.86 -3.09 10.68
CA ASP A 295 8.40 -4.03 11.71
C ASP A 295 8.52 -5.49 11.26
N VAL A 296 8.16 -5.78 10.01
CA VAL A 296 8.28 -7.12 9.42
C VAL A 296 9.75 -7.51 9.23
N ALA A 297 10.58 -6.62 8.69
CA ALA A 297 12.01 -6.87 8.56
C ALA A 297 12.67 -7.07 9.94
N GLY A 298 12.28 -6.27 10.94
CA GLY A 298 12.73 -6.35 12.32
C GLY A 298 12.38 -7.68 13.02
N ALA A 299 11.40 -8.42 12.52
CA ALA A 299 11.11 -9.77 13.02
C ALA A 299 12.19 -10.80 12.67
N PHE A 300 13.10 -10.47 11.76
CA PHE A 300 14.18 -11.34 11.28
C PHE A 300 15.57 -10.74 11.46
N LEU A 301 15.68 -9.50 11.95
CA LEU A 301 16.95 -8.78 12.09
C LEU A 301 17.25 -8.46 13.56
N ARG A 302 18.54 -8.46 13.92
CA ARG A 302 19.02 -7.99 15.22
C ARG A 302 19.53 -6.56 15.13
N GLY A 303 18.58 -5.61 15.06
CA GLY A 303 18.92 -4.19 14.93
C GLY A 303 19.57 -3.82 13.61
N GLY A 304 19.95 -2.55 13.49
CA GLY A 304 20.63 -1.95 12.35
C GLY A 304 19.73 -1.68 11.15
N LEU A 305 20.29 -1.04 10.15
CA LEU A 305 19.58 -0.44 9.03
C LEU A 305 18.71 -1.42 8.25
N VAL A 306 17.43 -1.08 8.12
CA VAL A 306 16.45 -1.75 7.24
C VAL A 306 16.36 -1.05 5.90
N VAL A 307 16.20 0.27 5.93
CA VAL A 307 16.03 1.11 4.75
C VAL A 307 16.42 2.54 5.08
N SER A 308 16.91 3.30 4.11
CA SER A 308 16.99 4.75 4.21
C SER A 308 16.13 5.43 3.17
N THR A 309 15.64 6.63 3.48
CA THR A 309 14.90 7.49 2.55
C THR A 309 15.68 8.77 2.30
N ARG A 310 15.65 9.26 1.07
CA ARG A 310 16.26 10.54 0.71
C ARG A 310 15.23 11.42 0.03
N SER A 311 14.90 12.51 0.68
CA SER A 311 14.10 13.59 0.11
C SER A 311 15.00 14.60 -0.59
N ARG A 312 14.44 15.68 -1.08
CA ARG A 312 15.20 16.80 -1.66
C ARG A 312 16.10 17.49 -0.65
N THR A 313 15.75 17.50 0.63
CA THR A 313 16.39 18.29 1.68
C THR A 313 16.87 17.47 2.86
N ASP A 314 16.49 16.23 2.99
CA ASP A 314 16.75 15.40 4.16
C ASP A 314 16.94 13.92 3.81
N SER A 315 17.62 13.20 4.69
CA SER A 315 17.83 11.76 4.61
C SER A 315 17.51 11.14 5.96
N GLN A 316 16.71 10.08 5.98
CA GLN A 316 16.32 9.37 7.19
C GLN A 316 16.75 7.91 7.09
N GLU A 317 17.22 7.35 8.19
CA GLU A 317 17.57 5.94 8.34
C GLU A 317 16.56 5.29 9.29
N PHE A 318 16.16 4.06 8.94
CA PHE A 318 15.20 3.29 9.71
C PHE A 318 15.84 1.96 10.08
N ASP A 319 16.02 1.75 11.37
CA ASP A 319 16.65 0.58 11.94
C ASP A 319 15.61 -0.43 12.42
N ALA A 320 16.00 -1.72 12.40
CA ALA A 320 15.24 -2.79 13.02
C ALA A 320 15.39 -2.75 14.55
N ASP A 321 14.37 -3.22 15.25
CA ASP A 321 14.47 -3.53 16.67
C ASP A 321 15.46 -4.70 16.92
N TYR A 322 15.99 -4.78 18.15
CA TYR A 322 16.91 -5.85 18.54
C TYR A 322 16.23 -7.19 18.93
N ALA A 323 14.91 -7.29 18.75
CA ALA A 323 14.13 -8.40 19.30
C ALA A 323 14.35 -9.75 18.58
N ASP A 324 14.59 -9.74 17.26
CA ASP A 324 14.73 -10.94 16.40
C ASP A 324 13.89 -12.15 16.85
N PRO A 325 12.55 -12.13 16.72
CA PRO A 325 11.69 -13.26 17.07
C PRO A 325 12.01 -14.55 16.32
N SER A 326 12.74 -14.47 15.21
CA SER A 326 13.18 -15.65 14.44
C SER A 326 14.32 -16.41 15.10
N GLU A 327 14.96 -15.84 16.16
CA GLU A 327 16.06 -16.45 16.92
C GLU A 327 17.26 -16.86 16.08
N GLY A 328 17.48 -16.17 14.94
CA GLY A 328 18.56 -16.47 14.02
C GLY A 328 18.35 -17.69 13.13
N LEU A 329 17.19 -18.34 13.18
CA LEU A 329 16.87 -19.46 12.29
C LEU A 329 16.93 -19.05 10.81
N PRO A 330 17.23 -19.98 9.88
CA PRO A 330 17.27 -19.73 8.45
C PRO A 330 16.02 -19.01 7.93
N VAL A 331 16.20 -18.06 7.01
CA VAL A 331 15.12 -17.30 6.36
C VAL A 331 15.33 -17.32 4.86
N VAL A 332 14.28 -17.68 4.13
CA VAL A 332 14.20 -17.57 2.67
C VAL A 332 12.99 -16.70 2.32
N VAL A 333 13.19 -15.67 1.52
CA VAL A 333 12.14 -14.75 1.07
C VAL A 333 11.80 -15.04 -0.38
N LEU A 334 10.50 -15.24 -0.68
CA LEU A 334 9.99 -15.40 -2.02
C LEU A 334 9.50 -14.05 -2.58
N ILE A 335 9.97 -13.69 -3.78
CA ILE A 335 9.53 -12.50 -4.51
C ILE A 335 9.21 -12.83 -5.97
N ASN A 336 8.39 -11.98 -6.60
CA ASN A 336 8.14 -12.00 -8.04
C ASN A 336 7.92 -10.58 -8.58
N LYS A 337 7.59 -10.44 -9.85
CA LYS A 337 7.32 -9.16 -10.52
C LYS A 337 6.21 -8.32 -9.86
N GLY A 338 5.32 -8.96 -9.09
CA GLY A 338 4.27 -8.27 -8.33
C GLY A 338 4.70 -7.84 -6.92
N SER A 339 5.92 -8.16 -6.48
CA SER A 339 6.50 -7.71 -5.22
C SER A 339 7.02 -6.28 -5.37
N ALA A 340 6.44 -5.30 -4.66
CA ALA A 340 6.78 -3.90 -4.84
C ALA A 340 6.92 -3.13 -3.51
N SER A 341 7.63 -2.00 -3.51
CA SER A 341 7.68 -1.02 -2.42
C SER A 341 8.06 -1.65 -1.06
N ALA A 342 7.15 -1.71 -0.07
CA ALA A 342 7.37 -2.30 1.25
C ALA A 342 7.88 -3.76 1.18
N SER A 343 7.44 -4.54 0.19
CA SER A 343 7.97 -5.90 -0.06
C SER A 343 9.44 -5.87 -0.46
N GLU A 344 9.82 -4.87 -1.25
CA GLU A 344 11.21 -4.69 -1.69
C GLU A 344 12.11 -4.20 -0.57
N ILE A 345 11.56 -3.42 0.38
CA ILE A 345 12.26 -3.02 1.60
C ILE A 345 12.61 -4.26 2.44
N VAL A 346 11.64 -5.14 2.70
CA VAL A 346 11.88 -6.37 3.46
C VAL A 346 12.87 -7.29 2.75
N ALA A 347 12.64 -7.57 1.46
CA ALA A 347 13.54 -8.42 0.67
C ALA A 347 14.96 -7.84 0.60
N GLY A 348 15.09 -6.53 0.37
CA GLY A 348 16.36 -5.81 0.34
C GLY A 348 17.08 -5.84 1.69
N ALA A 349 16.36 -5.63 2.79
CA ALA A 349 16.94 -5.71 4.14
C ALA A 349 17.49 -7.11 4.43
N ILE A 350 16.72 -8.16 4.19
CA ILE A 350 17.14 -9.55 4.40
C ILE A 350 18.34 -9.87 3.53
N LYS A 351 18.33 -9.51 2.25
CA LYS A 351 19.42 -9.79 1.31
C LYS A 351 20.69 -9.03 1.65
N TYR A 352 20.64 -7.72 1.77
CA TYR A 352 21.83 -6.87 1.89
C TYR A 352 22.37 -6.75 3.33
N ARG A 353 21.70 -7.41 4.28
CA ARG A 353 22.21 -7.66 5.63
C ARG A 353 22.73 -9.09 5.81
N ASP A 354 22.85 -9.85 4.73
CA ASP A 354 23.29 -11.26 4.72
C ASP A 354 22.50 -12.13 5.73
N ARG A 355 21.20 -11.76 5.95
CA ARG A 355 20.35 -12.44 6.93
C ARG A 355 19.69 -13.70 6.37
N GLY A 356 19.47 -13.75 5.08
CA GLY A 356 18.77 -14.84 4.41
C GLY A 356 18.87 -14.75 2.90
N LEU A 357 18.24 -15.71 2.23
CA LEU A 357 18.18 -15.77 0.77
C LEU A 357 16.89 -15.11 0.26
N VAL A 358 17.01 -14.44 -0.86
CA VAL A 358 15.86 -13.93 -1.64
C VAL A 358 15.80 -14.71 -2.93
N ILE A 359 14.69 -15.38 -3.21
CA ILE A 359 14.57 -16.26 -4.39
C ILE A 359 13.28 -15.95 -5.16
N GLY A 360 13.21 -16.41 -6.40
CA GLY A 360 12.10 -16.19 -7.30
C GLY A 360 12.47 -15.30 -8.48
N GLU A 361 11.62 -14.35 -8.83
CA GLU A 361 11.84 -13.39 -9.91
C GLU A 361 12.25 -12.03 -9.35
N ARG A 362 12.88 -11.21 -10.23
CA ARG A 362 13.15 -9.81 -9.94
C ARG A 362 11.86 -9.07 -9.57
N SER A 363 11.89 -8.27 -8.52
CA SER A 363 10.75 -7.48 -8.07
C SER A 363 10.42 -6.31 -8.99
N TYR A 364 9.34 -5.61 -8.70
CA TYR A 364 8.79 -4.54 -9.57
C TYR A 364 9.72 -3.33 -9.74
N GLY A 365 10.34 -2.85 -8.66
CA GLY A 365 11.23 -1.68 -8.70
C GLY A 365 10.55 -0.36 -8.34
N LYS A 366 9.63 -0.35 -7.39
CA LYS A 366 9.02 0.88 -6.89
C LYS A 366 9.86 1.51 -5.79
N GLY A 367 10.87 2.30 -6.19
CA GLY A 367 11.80 2.97 -5.29
C GLY A 367 11.32 4.31 -4.71
N SER A 368 10.09 4.72 -4.95
CA SER A 368 9.55 6.02 -4.53
C SER A 368 8.70 5.94 -3.27
N VAL A 369 8.88 6.93 -2.38
CA VAL A 369 8.10 7.14 -1.15
C VAL A 369 6.95 8.09 -1.45
N GLN A 370 5.71 7.69 -1.18
CA GLN A 370 4.57 8.58 -1.24
C GLN A 370 4.15 9.01 0.16
N THR A 371 4.04 10.33 0.35
CA THR A 371 3.45 10.92 1.55
C THR A 371 2.04 11.41 1.24
N THR A 372 1.12 11.10 2.13
CA THR A 372 -0.28 11.53 2.01
C THR A 372 -0.51 12.77 2.88
N TYR A 373 -1.05 13.82 2.28
CA TYR A 373 -1.39 15.09 2.94
C TYR A 373 -2.91 15.26 2.89
N GLU A 374 -3.54 15.32 4.06
CA GLU A 374 -4.96 15.61 4.18
C GLU A 374 -5.21 17.13 4.13
N PHE A 375 -6.29 17.54 3.45
CA PHE A 375 -6.74 18.93 3.40
C PHE A 375 -7.89 19.18 4.37
N SER A 376 -7.96 20.39 4.90
CA SER A 376 -8.98 20.80 5.89
C SER A 376 -10.42 20.71 5.36
N GLY A 377 -10.63 20.71 4.05
CA GLY A 377 -11.92 20.51 3.37
C GLY A 377 -12.31 19.05 3.17
N GLY A 378 -11.48 18.10 3.57
CA GLY A 378 -11.52 16.69 3.17
C GLY A 378 -10.77 16.47 1.86
N GLY A 379 -10.49 15.21 1.51
CA GLY A 379 -9.61 14.89 0.41
C GLY A 379 -8.13 15.10 0.75
N GLY A 380 -7.23 14.95 -0.22
CA GLY A 380 -5.81 15.09 0.03
C GLY A 380 -4.92 14.89 -1.19
N LEU A 381 -3.63 14.99 -0.97
CA LEU A 381 -2.60 14.66 -1.95
C LEU A 381 -1.85 13.41 -1.52
N LYS A 382 -1.61 12.52 -2.45
CA LYS A 382 -0.56 11.51 -2.39
C LYS A 382 0.58 11.98 -3.27
N LEU A 383 1.73 12.29 -2.68
CA LEU A 383 2.84 12.97 -3.36
C LEU A 383 4.13 12.19 -3.18
N THR A 384 4.93 12.03 -4.23
CA THR A 384 6.27 11.46 -4.14
C THR A 384 7.22 12.44 -3.46
N THR A 385 7.67 12.10 -2.24
CA THR A 385 8.46 13.00 -1.39
C THR A 385 9.90 12.55 -1.17
N ALA A 386 10.21 11.27 -1.38
CA ALA A 386 11.54 10.72 -1.19
C ALA A 386 11.75 9.47 -2.06
N LEU A 387 12.98 8.96 -2.06
CA LEU A 387 13.36 7.69 -2.67
C LEU A 387 13.89 6.73 -1.61
N TYR A 388 13.63 5.42 -1.80
CA TYR A 388 14.14 4.35 -0.94
C TYR A 388 15.51 3.86 -1.36
N TYR A 389 16.34 3.57 -0.36
CA TYR A 389 17.65 2.94 -0.53
C TYR A 389 17.80 1.76 0.43
N THR A 390 18.28 0.65 -0.09
CA THR A 390 18.57 -0.56 0.67
C THR A 390 19.75 -0.35 1.63
N PRO A 391 19.98 -1.25 2.58
CA PRO A 391 21.17 -1.18 3.47
C PRO A 391 22.51 -1.13 2.74
N SER A 392 22.57 -1.62 1.49
CA SER A 392 23.77 -1.47 0.64
C SER A 392 23.95 -0.08 0.03
N GLY A 393 23.01 0.85 0.25
CA GLY A 393 22.99 2.18 -0.36
C GLY A 393 22.51 2.20 -1.81
N LYS A 394 22.10 1.05 -2.36
CA LYS A 394 21.51 0.99 -3.71
C LYS A 394 20.05 1.43 -3.69
N SER A 395 19.62 2.15 -4.72
CA SER A 395 18.21 2.46 -4.92
C SER A 395 17.40 1.18 -5.08
N VAL A 396 16.16 1.20 -4.61
CA VAL A 396 15.16 0.16 -4.88
C VAL A 396 14.60 0.29 -6.30
N ASP A 397 14.80 1.43 -6.94
CA ASP A 397 14.43 1.64 -8.35
C ASP A 397 15.06 0.56 -9.24
N GLY A 398 14.24 -0.06 -10.08
CA GLY A 398 14.66 -1.17 -10.93
C GLY A 398 14.60 -2.55 -10.28
N GLY A 399 14.13 -2.65 -9.03
CA GLY A 399 13.79 -3.90 -8.37
C GLY A 399 14.94 -4.55 -7.60
N ILE A 400 14.54 -5.50 -6.76
CA ILE A 400 15.45 -6.37 -6.01
C ILE A 400 15.69 -7.63 -6.85
N GLU A 401 16.92 -7.82 -7.29
CA GLU A 401 17.33 -9.08 -7.92
C GLU A 401 17.32 -10.21 -6.88
N PRO A 402 16.72 -11.37 -7.15
CA PRO A 402 16.82 -12.51 -6.27
C PRO A 402 18.28 -12.97 -6.15
N THR A 403 18.61 -13.63 -5.04
CA THR A 403 19.91 -14.34 -4.87
C THR A 403 19.95 -15.58 -5.77
N ILE A 404 18.81 -16.25 -5.89
CA ILE A 404 18.63 -17.42 -6.75
C ILE A 404 17.36 -17.19 -7.57
N ALA A 405 17.52 -17.11 -8.88
CA ALA A 405 16.38 -17.00 -9.79
C ALA A 405 15.64 -18.36 -9.88
N VAL A 406 14.34 -18.33 -9.66
CA VAL A 406 13.43 -19.47 -9.83
C VAL A 406 12.20 -18.94 -10.57
N LEU A 407 11.85 -19.58 -11.65
CA LEU A 407 10.65 -19.30 -12.43
C LEU A 407 9.70 -20.48 -12.22
N ASP A 408 8.46 -20.18 -11.88
CA ASP A 408 7.41 -21.20 -11.92
C ASP A 408 7.09 -21.53 -13.38
N ASP A 409 7.01 -22.80 -13.71
CA ASP A 409 6.68 -23.25 -15.06
C ASP A 409 5.17 -23.09 -15.29
N PRO A 410 4.74 -22.26 -16.25
CA PRO A 410 3.33 -22.04 -16.52
C PRO A 410 2.60 -23.31 -17.02
N GLU A 411 3.31 -24.35 -17.42
CA GLU A 411 2.72 -25.63 -17.84
C GLU A 411 2.45 -26.57 -16.64
N THR A 412 3.00 -26.28 -15.45
CA THR A 412 2.84 -27.05 -14.22
C THR A 412 2.02 -26.29 -13.17
N GLU A 413 0.75 -25.95 -13.51
CA GLU A 413 -0.12 -25.14 -12.62
C GLU A 413 -0.30 -25.72 -11.19
N GLU A 414 0.00 -27.00 -10.98
CA GLU A 414 -0.15 -27.68 -9.68
C GLU A 414 1.13 -27.67 -8.83
N VAL A 415 2.28 -27.24 -9.37
CA VAL A 415 3.58 -27.27 -8.68
C VAL A 415 4.06 -25.83 -8.43
N ASP A 416 4.38 -25.54 -7.19
CA ASP A 416 5.01 -24.26 -6.77
C ASP A 416 6.52 -24.46 -6.64
N GLU A 417 7.24 -24.43 -7.79
CA GLU A 417 8.68 -24.70 -7.83
C GLU A 417 9.48 -23.71 -6.95
N ALA A 418 9.01 -22.46 -6.87
CA ALA A 418 9.67 -21.47 -6.03
C ALA A 418 9.51 -21.79 -4.54
N LEU A 419 8.33 -22.25 -4.12
CA LEU A 419 8.10 -22.67 -2.74
C LEU A 419 8.90 -23.95 -2.40
N ASP A 420 8.86 -24.96 -3.29
CA ASP A 420 9.62 -26.20 -3.10
C ASP A 420 11.11 -25.93 -2.97
N LYS A 421 11.63 -25.04 -3.81
CA LYS A 421 13.03 -24.60 -3.71
C LYS A 421 13.33 -23.88 -2.41
N ALA A 422 12.41 -23.01 -1.94
CA ALA A 422 12.55 -22.31 -0.66
C ALA A 422 12.62 -23.29 0.51
N LEU A 423 11.73 -24.27 0.56
CA LEU A 423 11.68 -25.29 1.59
C LEU A 423 12.99 -26.13 1.61
N SER A 424 13.46 -26.55 0.43
CA SER A 424 14.76 -27.25 0.30
C SER A 424 15.91 -26.42 0.85
N LEU A 425 15.99 -25.13 0.49
CA LEU A 425 17.05 -24.23 0.95
C LEU A 425 17.03 -24.02 2.48
N VAL A 426 15.83 -23.85 3.08
CA VAL A 426 15.72 -23.76 4.54
C VAL A 426 16.21 -25.04 5.21
N LYS A 427 15.88 -26.22 4.68
CA LYS A 427 16.33 -27.50 5.16
C LYS A 427 17.84 -27.63 5.10
N ASP A 428 18.45 -27.29 3.96
CA ASP A 428 19.92 -27.37 3.76
C ASP A 428 20.66 -26.38 4.67
N LEU A 429 20.15 -25.17 4.87
CA LEU A 429 20.70 -24.19 5.81
C LEU A 429 20.55 -24.64 7.26
N SER A 430 19.40 -25.22 7.62
CA SER A 430 19.14 -25.67 9.00
C SER A 430 19.98 -26.89 9.39
N SER A 431 20.36 -27.76 8.43
CA SER A 431 21.21 -28.92 8.63
C SER A 431 22.69 -28.60 8.53
N GLY A 432 23.08 -27.39 8.12
CA GLY A 432 24.47 -27.01 7.86
C GLY A 432 25.04 -27.55 6.54
N ALA A 433 24.21 -28.14 5.68
CA ALA A 433 24.61 -28.56 4.33
C ALA A 433 24.91 -27.36 3.42
N LEU A 434 24.28 -26.19 3.70
CA LEU A 434 24.59 -24.93 3.10
C LEU A 434 24.93 -23.87 4.16
N THR A 435 25.76 -22.89 3.79
CA THR A 435 26.06 -21.71 4.61
C THR A 435 25.86 -20.44 3.79
N LEU A 436 25.40 -19.38 4.45
CA LEU A 436 25.35 -18.06 3.82
C LEU A 436 26.76 -17.48 3.76
N ALA A 437 27.19 -17.09 2.57
CA ALA A 437 28.42 -16.31 2.41
C ALA A 437 28.11 -14.81 2.60
N PRO A 438 29.12 -13.98 2.92
CA PRO A 438 28.98 -12.53 2.84
C PRO A 438 28.45 -12.11 1.46
N SER A 439 27.44 -11.22 1.42
CA SER A 439 26.68 -10.84 0.22
C SER A 439 25.55 -11.79 -0.22
N GLY A 440 25.14 -12.76 0.62
CA GLY A 440 23.98 -13.61 0.34
C GLY A 440 24.20 -14.68 -0.76
N VAL A 441 25.45 -14.94 -1.13
CA VAL A 441 25.79 -16.01 -2.07
C VAL A 441 25.85 -17.32 -1.29
N VAL A 442 25.17 -18.36 -1.80
CA VAL A 442 25.19 -19.71 -1.25
C VAL A 442 26.50 -20.39 -1.65
N GLN A 443 27.24 -20.92 -0.67
CA GLN A 443 28.40 -21.79 -0.90
C GLN A 443 28.01 -23.23 -0.60
N ASN A 444 28.40 -24.15 -1.50
CA ASN A 444 28.24 -25.61 -1.30
C ASN A 444 29.37 -26.15 -0.42
#